data_98cf28cdee8d0d6e8b3fed4182710792
#
_entry.id   98cf28cdee8d0d6e8b3fed4182710792
#
_cell.length_a   1.000
_cell.length_b   1.000
_cell.length_c   1.000
_cell.angle_alpha   90.00
_cell.angle_beta   90.00
_cell.angle_gamma   90.00
#
_symmetry.space_group_name_H-M   'P 1'
#
loop_
_entity.id
_entity.type
_entity.pdbx_description
1 polymer ?
#
loop_
_entity_poly.entity_id
_entity_poly.type
_entity_poly.pdbx_seq_one_letter_code
_entity_poly.pdbx_strand_id
1 'polypeptide(L)'
;MQIRCTVNGRKIKIESDPALCLRELLVREGHLCVRDSDDREGFAGSDTILFDGKPVYSNLMLAFQADGADIRTPDGLSDGRRLSAIQQAMVDAGVVQSAYNAPAAALLLTWLIENHPHPTRDQIKDALSGIFIRDAGYEHFYLAVKLAVSSKKPGDLIPEFRDELKFVGKALPKIDGAQLVSGQKAYVEDFVESDACYLEVLRSPYANAYITEIDVSKARRLEGVVKVLTYKDVPDIYYTSAGQGAPEPSPHDKRLLNQKVRHVGDRVAAVVAETEEIARKAMGLIDVKYEVLKPVLTVEDAMAPGAPVVQNGAVSFGVGAPSDLAHYNEGSDPREGTIYYPFPIHADSKHNVASAAHGHIGDVDKGFGEADAVIERTYQTDQVQCTPLEPHVCFSKVEGGRLVIRASTQVPYHLRRIVARICGIPESRVHVIKEKVGGGYGSKQDILIEDLCGYLSWVTGQPIYARNTREEEFIANSTRHPMRLTVKMGGRKDGTITAIQIDCRANTGPYGNHCLTVPMNSCSKTLPLFKVDNMKFDVYTYYTNCPPAGAYQGYGAPKGAYALMMCLGELAQALGCDYLSMVKKNCVEEGYMLQILKGLGEGREGNVVPVGSCGLKEAI
;
A
#
# COMPACT_ATOMS: atom_id res chain seq x y z
N MET A 1 -29.35 -19.29 19.96
CA MET A 1 -29.30 -19.37 21.43
C MET A 1 -29.53 -18.01 22.03
N GLN A 2 -30.22 -17.89 23.18
CA GLN A 2 -30.38 -16.65 23.88
C GLN A 2 -29.22 -16.47 24.87
N ILE A 3 -28.49 -15.36 24.74
CA ILE A 3 -27.35 -14.98 25.59
C ILE A 3 -27.78 -13.79 26.44
N ARG A 4 -27.50 -13.81 27.72
CA ARG A 4 -27.75 -12.73 28.67
C ARG A 4 -26.44 -12.36 29.35
N CYS A 5 -25.95 -11.17 29.14
CA CYS A 5 -24.71 -10.70 29.76
C CYS A 5 -24.80 -9.22 30.15
N THR A 6 -23.79 -8.76 30.84
CA THR A 6 -23.60 -7.31 31.11
C THR A 6 -22.45 -6.82 30.25
N VAL A 7 -22.67 -5.78 29.44
CA VAL A 7 -21.59 -5.13 28.66
C VAL A 7 -21.51 -3.66 29.04
N ASN A 8 -20.35 -3.23 29.51
CA ASN A 8 -20.10 -1.87 29.99
C ASN A 8 -21.15 -1.39 31.01
N GLY A 9 -21.54 -2.29 31.94
CA GLY A 9 -22.54 -2.04 32.97
C GLY A 9 -24.00 -2.10 32.51
N ARG A 10 -24.27 -2.39 31.23
CA ARG A 10 -25.63 -2.53 30.69
C ARG A 10 -25.98 -4.01 30.50
N LYS A 11 -27.10 -4.42 31.07
CA LYS A 11 -27.65 -5.79 30.84
C LYS A 11 -28.23 -5.86 29.43
N ILE A 12 -27.76 -6.82 28.65
CA ILE A 12 -28.23 -7.10 27.30
C ILE A 12 -28.75 -8.53 27.17
N LYS A 13 -29.66 -8.71 26.23
CA LYS A 13 -30.27 -10.00 25.89
C LYS A 13 -30.29 -10.12 24.38
N ILE A 14 -29.53 -11.06 23.84
CA ILE A 14 -29.28 -11.21 22.41
C ILE A 14 -29.61 -12.62 21.98
N GLU A 15 -30.21 -12.77 20.80
CA GLU A 15 -30.29 -14.06 20.12
C GLU A 15 -29.13 -14.18 19.13
N SER A 16 -28.31 -15.20 19.29
CA SER A 16 -27.13 -15.42 18.46
C SER A 16 -26.90 -16.86 18.13
N ASP A 17 -26.17 -17.12 17.06
CA ASP A 17 -25.54 -18.40 16.81
C ASP A 17 -24.52 -18.66 17.93
N PRO A 18 -24.61 -19.82 18.64
CA PRO A 18 -23.65 -20.14 19.70
C PRO A 18 -22.21 -20.28 19.18
N ALA A 19 -22.01 -20.62 17.91
CA ALA A 19 -20.72 -20.80 17.28
C ALA A 19 -20.12 -19.46 16.78
N LEU A 20 -20.89 -18.36 16.84
CA LEU A 20 -20.39 -17.04 16.49
C LEU A 20 -19.23 -16.66 17.41
N CYS A 21 -18.21 -15.99 16.87
CA CYS A 21 -17.13 -15.41 17.65
C CYS A 21 -17.67 -14.29 18.57
N LEU A 22 -17.18 -14.22 19.81
CA LEU A 22 -17.63 -13.20 20.77
C LEU A 22 -17.35 -11.79 20.27
N ARG A 23 -16.22 -11.55 19.61
CA ARG A 23 -15.92 -10.26 19.00
C ARG A 23 -16.98 -9.86 17.98
N GLU A 24 -17.37 -10.76 17.08
CA GLU A 24 -18.41 -10.47 16.08
C GLU A 24 -19.74 -10.11 16.73
N LEU A 25 -20.12 -10.80 17.81
CA LEU A 25 -21.29 -10.45 18.58
C LEU A 25 -21.21 -9.02 19.13
N LEU A 26 -20.09 -8.68 19.78
CA LEU A 26 -19.88 -7.34 20.37
C LEU A 26 -19.93 -6.23 19.32
N VAL A 27 -19.33 -6.45 18.15
CA VAL A 27 -19.34 -5.47 17.06
C VAL A 27 -20.75 -5.27 16.48
N ARG A 28 -21.54 -6.33 16.32
CA ARG A 28 -22.96 -6.26 15.91
C ARG A 28 -23.81 -5.44 16.90
N GLU A 29 -23.45 -5.49 18.18
CA GLU A 29 -24.09 -4.67 19.25
C GLU A 29 -23.53 -3.25 19.35
N GLY A 30 -22.65 -2.83 18.42
CA GLY A 30 -22.13 -1.48 18.31
C GLY A 30 -20.83 -1.19 19.06
N HIS A 31 -20.13 -2.23 19.55
CA HIS A 31 -18.83 -2.07 20.23
C HIS A 31 -17.68 -2.02 19.23
N LEU A 32 -17.54 -0.93 18.51
CA LEU A 32 -16.61 -0.75 17.39
C LEU A 32 -15.13 -0.65 17.79
N CYS A 33 -14.84 -0.41 19.08
CA CYS A 33 -13.45 -0.40 19.59
C CYS A 33 -12.83 -1.79 19.71
N VAL A 34 -13.62 -2.86 19.61
CA VAL A 34 -13.13 -4.23 19.63
C VAL A 34 -12.72 -4.59 18.19
N ARG A 35 -11.49 -4.22 17.84
CA ARG A 35 -10.99 -4.29 16.46
C ARG A 35 -10.58 -5.71 16.05
N ASP A 36 -10.73 -6.01 14.77
CA ASP A 36 -10.18 -7.21 14.16
C ASP A 36 -8.79 -6.92 13.63
N SER A 37 -7.85 -7.82 13.93
CA SER A 37 -6.48 -7.75 13.42
C SER A 37 -6.26 -8.59 12.17
N ASP A 38 -7.34 -9.10 11.57
CA ASP A 38 -7.30 -9.88 10.34
C ASP A 38 -6.74 -11.31 10.49
N ASP A 39 -6.00 -11.58 11.57
CA ASP A 39 -5.46 -12.90 11.86
C ASP A 39 -6.49 -13.84 12.52
N ARG A 40 -7.50 -13.30 13.18
CA ARG A 40 -8.53 -14.00 13.98
C ARG A 40 -7.97 -15.05 14.95
N GLU A 41 -6.65 -15.04 15.14
CA GLU A 41 -5.88 -15.99 15.96
C GLU A 41 -5.36 -15.35 17.26
N GLY A 42 -5.63 -14.04 17.46
CA GLY A 42 -5.29 -13.30 18.69
C GLY A 42 -3.85 -12.77 18.75
N PHE A 43 -3.11 -12.78 17.64
CA PHE A 43 -1.71 -12.29 17.64
C PHE A 43 -1.56 -10.79 17.90
N ALA A 44 -2.46 -9.97 17.38
CA ALA A 44 -2.32 -8.52 17.47
C ALA A 44 -2.90 -7.92 18.76
N GLY A 45 -3.85 -8.60 19.40
CA GLY A 45 -4.46 -8.19 20.66
C GLY A 45 -5.39 -6.98 20.57
N SER A 46 -5.71 -6.50 19.37
CA SER A 46 -6.62 -5.36 19.15
C SER A 46 -8.06 -5.63 19.59
N ASP A 47 -8.43 -6.90 19.69
CA ASP A 47 -9.72 -7.42 20.12
C ASP A 47 -9.81 -7.72 21.62
N THR A 48 -8.84 -7.23 22.41
CA THR A 48 -8.79 -7.41 23.86
C THR A 48 -9.99 -6.75 24.54
N ILE A 49 -10.67 -7.54 25.41
CA ILE A 49 -11.73 -7.12 26.30
C ILE A 49 -11.40 -7.55 27.75
N LEU A 50 -12.12 -7.01 28.74
CA LEU A 50 -12.13 -7.60 30.07
C LEU A 50 -13.38 -8.49 30.20
N PHE A 51 -13.16 -9.74 30.50
CA PHE A 51 -14.20 -10.75 30.70
C PHE A 51 -14.15 -11.21 32.16
N ASP A 52 -15.19 -10.93 32.93
CA ASP A 52 -15.22 -11.14 34.39
C ASP A 52 -13.98 -10.57 35.09
N GLY A 53 -13.59 -9.35 34.67
CA GLY A 53 -12.45 -8.61 35.23
C GLY A 53 -11.07 -9.07 34.75
N LYS A 54 -10.96 -9.99 33.81
CA LYS A 54 -9.67 -10.49 33.27
C LYS A 54 -9.51 -10.15 31.80
N PRO A 55 -8.32 -9.74 31.35
CA PRO A 55 -8.02 -9.52 29.93
C PRO A 55 -8.10 -10.84 29.14
N VAL A 56 -8.85 -10.84 28.04
CA VAL A 56 -8.96 -11.96 27.09
C VAL A 56 -9.08 -11.45 25.65
N TYR A 57 -8.76 -12.28 24.68
CA TYR A 57 -8.98 -12.00 23.26
C TYR A 57 -10.37 -12.49 22.85
N SER A 58 -11.23 -11.58 22.42
CA SER A 58 -12.62 -11.89 22.08
C SER A 58 -12.76 -12.72 20.80
N ASN A 59 -11.78 -12.68 19.89
CA ASN A 59 -11.72 -13.55 18.71
C ASN A 59 -11.54 -15.05 19.07
N LEU A 60 -10.91 -15.35 20.21
CA LEU A 60 -10.67 -16.71 20.67
C LEU A 60 -11.79 -17.26 21.55
N MET A 61 -12.89 -16.50 21.71
CA MET A 61 -14.05 -16.89 22.50
C MET A 61 -15.29 -17.05 21.63
N LEU A 62 -16.12 -18.00 21.97
CA LEU A 62 -17.43 -18.17 21.33
C LEU A 62 -18.50 -17.35 22.04
N ALA A 63 -19.48 -16.86 21.29
CA ALA A 63 -20.55 -16.00 21.80
C ALA A 63 -21.31 -16.63 23.00
N PHE A 64 -21.54 -17.95 23.00
CA PHE A 64 -22.25 -18.61 24.09
C PHE A 64 -21.54 -18.52 25.45
N GLN A 65 -20.22 -18.34 25.46
CA GLN A 65 -19.44 -18.22 26.70
C GLN A 65 -19.75 -16.88 27.43
N ALA A 66 -20.36 -15.92 26.74
CA ALA A 66 -20.77 -14.66 27.33
C ALA A 66 -22.05 -14.75 28.19
N ASP A 67 -22.78 -15.91 28.19
CA ASP A 67 -24.00 -16.03 28.99
C ASP A 67 -23.69 -15.96 30.48
N GLY A 68 -24.24 -14.95 31.18
CA GLY A 68 -23.98 -14.64 32.58
C GLY A 68 -22.76 -13.78 32.86
N ALA A 69 -21.90 -13.50 31.87
CA ALA A 69 -20.64 -12.78 32.06
C ALA A 69 -20.82 -11.26 32.22
N ASP A 70 -19.83 -10.64 32.88
CA ASP A 70 -19.61 -9.18 32.89
C ASP A 70 -18.45 -8.83 31.97
N ILE A 71 -18.75 -8.06 30.92
CA ILE A 71 -17.81 -7.70 29.84
C ILE A 71 -17.58 -6.21 29.86
N ARG A 72 -16.31 -5.81 29.83
CA ARG A 72 -15.90 -4.41 29.61
C ARG A 72 -15.11 -4.31 28.32
N THR A 73 -15.60 -3.50 27.39
CA THR A 73 -14.93 -3.20 26.13
C THR A 73 -14.24 -1.83 26.21
N PRO A 74 -13.30 -1.52 25.31
CA PRO A 74 -12.68 -0.19 25.27
C PRO A 74 -13.69 0.95 25.08
N ASP A 75 -14.84 0.70 24.44
CA ASP A 75 -15.94 1.68 24.29
C ASP A 75 -16.49 2.17 25.63
N GLY A 76 -16.42 1.34 26.66
CA GLY A 76 -16.87 1.67 28.02
C GLY A 76 -15.94 2.58 28.82
N LEU A 77 -14.77 2.96 28.27
CA LEU A 77 -13.81 3.82 28.98
C LEU A 77 -14.18 5.30 28.94
N SER A 78 -14.99 5.74 28.00
CA SER A 78 -15.45 7.12 27.86
C SER A 78 -16.96 7.18 27.63
N ASP A 79 -17.57 8.34 27.95
CA ASP A 79 -18.99 8.60 27.69
C ASP A 79 -19.24 9.19 26.28
N GLY A 80 -18.24 9.16 25.40
CA GLY A 80 -18.27 9.74 24.05
C GLY A 80 -18.07 11.26 24.02
N ARG A 81 -18.02 11.92 25.19
CA ARG A 81 -17.79 13.37 25.33
C ARG A 81 -16.48 13.69 26.03
N ARG A 82 -16.10 12.87 27.01
CA ARG A 82 -14.87 13.05 27.80
C ARG A 82 -14.06 11.76 27.79
N LEU A 83 -12.77 11.91 27.50
CA LEU A 83 -11.82 10.83 27.61
C LEU A 83 -11.61 10.45 29.08
N SER A 84 -11.36 9.17 29.36
CA SER A 84 -10.84 8.75 30.67
C SER A 84 -9.44 9.32 30.89
N ALA A 85 -8.98 9.32 32.16
CA ALA A 85 -7.66 9.84 32.50
C ALA A 85 -6.53 9.20 31.71
N ILE A 86 -6.59 7.87 31.50
CA ILE A 86 -5.58 7.15 30.74
C ILE A 86 -5.69 7.44 29.22
N GLN A 87 -6.90 7.55 28.68
CA GLN A 87 -7.08 7.91 27.27
C GLN A 87 -6.52 9.30 26.98
N GLN A 88 -6.81 10.30 27.84
CA GLN A 88 -6.24 11.64 27.71
C GLN A 88 -4.72 11.62 27.82
N ALA A 89 -4.19 10.91 28.81
CA ALA A 89 -2.75 10.77 29.01
C ALA A 89 -2.03 10.09 27.82
N MET A 90 -2.67 9.12 27.19
CA MET A 90 -2.15 8.48 25.98
C MET A 90 -2.11 9.45 24.77
N VAL A 91 -3.12 10.31 24.63
CA VAL A 91 -3.12 11.36 23.62
C VAL A 91 -2.00 12.37 23.88
N ASP A 92 -1.88 12.85 25.12
CA ASP A 92 -0.88 13.84 25.53
C ASP A 92 0.57 13.31 25.42
N ALA A 93 0.77 12.02 25.70
CA ALA A 93 2.06 11.36 25.58
C ALA A 93 2.42 10.95 24.13
N GLY A 94 1.56 11.21 23.14
CA GLY A 94 1.79 10.86 21.74
C GLY A 94 1.73 9.36 21.44
N VAL A 95 1.10 8.56 22.31
CA VAL A 95 0.93 7.11 22.09
C VAL A 95 -0.04 6.81 20.96
N VAL A 96 -1.11 7.61 20.82
CA VAL A 96 -2.22 7.33 19.93
C VAL A 96 -1.87 7.72 18.50
N GLN A 97 -1.48 6.75 17.68
CA GLN A 97 -1.20 6.92 16.25
C GLN A 97 -2.27 6.29 15.37
N SER A 98 -2.86 5.16 15.80
CA SER A 98 -3.97 4.49 15.13
C SER A 98 -5.10 4.14 16.10
N ALA A 99 -6.29 3.90 15.58
CA ALA A 99 -7.42 3.40 16.38
C ALA A 99 -7.42 1.86 16.51
N TYR A 100 -6.46 1.16 15.91
CA TYR A 100 -6.46 -0.31 15.96
C TYR A 100 -6.14 -0.83 17.36
N ASN A 101 -4.96 -0.53 17.85
CA ASN A 101 -4.47 -1.05 19.14
C ASN A 101 -4.66 -0.08 20.31
N ALA A 102 -4.77 1.23 20.03
CA ALA A 102 -4.86 2.24 21.08
C ALA A 102 -6.05 2.04 22.03
N PRO A 103 -7.27 1.68 21.58
CA PRO A 103 -8.38 1.40 22.49
C PRO A 103 -8.12 0.19 23.41
N ALA A 104 -7.60 -0.91 22.88
CA ALA A 104 -7.26 -2.10 23.66
C ALA A 104 -6.15 -1.81 24.68
N ALA A 105 -5.11 -1.07 24.27
CA ALA A 105 -4.05 -0.62 25.18
C ALA A 105 -4.60 0.27 26.30
N ALA A 106 -5.53 1.19 26.00
CA ALA A 106 -6.18 2.03 26.99
C ALA A 106 -6.97 1.19 28.01
N LEU A 107 -7.67 0.14 27.56
CA LEU A 107 -8.39 -0.78 28.43
C LEU A 107 -7.45 -1.54 29.37
N LEU A 108 -6.36 -2.11 28.82
CA LEU A 108 -5.36 -2.84 29.60
C LEU A 108 -4.65 -1.96 30.62
N LEU A 109 -4.29 -0.74 30.24
CA LEU A 109 -3.65 0.20 31.16
C LEU A 109 -4.64 0.69 32.23
N THR A 110 -5.93 0.84 31.89
CA THR A 110 -6.97 1.11 32.90
C THR A 110 -7.05 -0.03 33.90
N TRP A 111 -7.19 -1.28 33.41
CA TRP A 111 -7.19 -2.47 34.25
C TRP A 111 -5.94 -2.59 35.11
N LEU A 112 -4.76 -2.30 34.58
CA LEU A 112 -3.51 -2.32 35.32
C LEU A 112 -3.50 -1.30 36.47
N ILE A 113 -3.93 -0.05 36.18
CA ILE A 113 -3.96 1.01 37.22
C ILE A 113 -5.01 0.72 38.28
N GLU A 114 -6.16 0.14 37.92
CA GLU A 114 -7.20 -0.26 38.90
C GLU A 114 -6.70 -1.35 39.85
N ASN A 115 -5.83 -2.28 39.38
CA ASN A 115 -5.25 -3.34 40.20
C ASN A 115 -3.91 -2.95 40.87
N HIS A 116 -3.17 -2.04 40.24
CA HIS A 116 -1.87 -1.52 40.71
C HIS A 116 -1.83 0.00 40.49
N PRO A 117 -2.24 0.81 41.49
CA PRO A 117 -2.35 2.28 41.34
C PRO A 117 -1.05 2.99 40.94
N HIS A 118 0.10 2.39 41.17
CA HIS A 118 1.42 2.90 40.82
C HIS A 118 2.24 1.80 40.14
N PRO A 119 1.90 1.39 38.90
CA PRO A 119 2.55 0.26 38.26
C PRO A 119 3.99 0.56 37.92
N THR A 120 4.86 -0.44 38.06
CA THR A 120 6.25 -0.38 37.59
C THR A 120 6.34 -0.47 36.07
N ARG A 121 7.52 -0.12 35.52
CA ARG A 121 7.78 -0.27 34.08
C ARG A 121 7.60 -1.72 33.59
N ASP A 122 8.03 -2.70 34.39
CA ASP A 122 7.89 -4.11 34.04
C ASP A 122 6.43 -4.57 34.05
N GLN A 123 5.62 -4.10 35.01
CA GLN A 123 4.18 -4.37 35.02
C GLN A 123 3.46 -3.75 33.81
N ILE A 124 3.88 -2.55 33.35
CA ILE A 124 3.34 -1.94 32.13
C ILE A 124 3.72 -2.75 30.89
N LYS A 125 4.98 -3.21 30.78
CA LYS A 125 5.41 -4.07 29.70
C LYS A 125 4.63 -5.38 29.66
N ASP A 126 4.49 -6.02 30.80
CA ASP A 126 3.77 -7.29 30.94
C ASP A 126 2.31 -7.14 30.54
N ALA A 127 1.61 -6.11 31.05
CA ALA A 127 0.23 -5.84 30.68
C ALA A 127 0.04 -5.59 29.17
N LEU A 128 1.02 -5.00 28.49
CA LEU A 128 0.97 -4.71 27.06
C LEU A 128 1.60 -5.81 26.18
N SER A 129 2.14 -6.88 26.77
CA SER A 129 2.88 -7.92 26.04
C SER A 129 2.03 -8.66 24.99
N GLY A 130 0.71 -8.71 25.19
CA GLY A 130 -0.25 -9.31 24.27
C GLY A 130 -0.72 -8.38 23.15
N ILE A 131 -0.23 -7.14 23.07
CA ILE A 131 -0.62 -6.19 22.02
C ILE A 131 0.58 -5.90 21.12
N PHE A 132 0.48 -6.28 19.84
CA PHE A 132 1.49 -5.93 18.84
C PHE A 132 1.27 -4.50 18.36
N ILE A 133 1.97 -3.55 18.98
CA ILE A 133 1.90 -2.13 18.64
C ILE A 133 3.18 -1.70 17.92
N ARG A 134 3.02 -0.97 16.80
CA ARG A 134 4.09 -0.24 16.11
C ARG A 134 3.88 1.27 16.16
N ASP A 135 2.86 1.73 16.87
CA ASP A 135 2.44 3.13 16.92
C ASP A 135 3.38 3.98 17.76
N ALA A 136 3.86 3.43 18.90
CA ALA A 136 4.75 4.11 19.83
C ALA A 136 5.65 3.12 20.58
N GLY A 137 6.81 3.61 21.05
CA GLY A 137 7.70 2.84 21.92
C GLY A 137 7.21 2.82 23.37
N TYR A 138 7.70 1.89 24.18
CA TYR A 138 7.32 1.73 25.58
C TYR A 138 7.52 2.99 26.43
N GLU A 139 8.50 3.84 26.12
CA GLU A 139 8.74 5.10 26.85
C GLU A 139 7.52 6.04 26.82
N HIS A 140 6.79 6.06 25.69
CA HIS A 140 5.55 6.84 25.58
C HIS A 140 4.42 6.26 26.46
N PHE A 141 4.33 4.93 26.57
CA PHE A 141 3.37 4.28 27.48
C PHE A 141 3.71 4.53 28.94
N TYR A 142 5.00 4.49 29.32
CA TYR A 142 5.41 4.86 30.69
C TYR A 142 5.07 6.31 31.02
N LEU A 143 5.27 7.21 30.05
CA LEU A 143 4.88 8.60 30.18
C LEU A 143 3.36 8.76 30.33
N ALA A 144 2.57 8.05 29.51
CA ALA A 144 1.11 8.06 29.58
C ALA A 144 0.61 7.59 30.95
N VAL A 145 1.11 6.46 31.46
CA VAL A 145 0.75 5.96 32.78
C VAL A 145 1.16 6.97 33.86
N LYS A 146 2.36 7.53 33.79
CA LYS A 146 2.84 8.54 34.74
C LYS A 146 1.96 9.80 34.74
N LEU A 147 1.49 10.26 33.60
CA LEU A 147 0.53 11.36 33.49
C LEU A 147 -0.83 10.99 34.09
N ALA A 148 -1.33 9.79 33.83
CA ALA A 148 -2.64 9.34 34.28
C ALA A 148 -2.74 9.19 35.82
N VAL A 149 -1.65 8.74 36.46
CA VAL A 149 -1.63 8.51 37.94
C VAL A 149 -1.09 9.67 38.74
N SER A 150 -0.60 10.73 38.10
CA SER A 150 -0.04 11.91 38.80
C SER A 150 -0.91 13.15 38.59
N SER A 151 -0.76 14.15 39.45
CA SER A 151 -1.36 15.48 39.29
C SER A 151 -0.59 16.39 38.31
N LYS A 152 0.46 15.87 37.66
CA LYS A 152 1.31 16.62 36.72
C LYS A 152 0.61 16.88 35.41
N LYS A 153 0.84 18.06 34.83
CA LYS A 153 0.40 18.39 33.45
C LYS A 153 1.40 17.88 32.41
N PRO A 154 0.99 17.72 31.16
CA PRO A 154 1.92 17.34 30.09
C PRO A 154 3.19 18.19 30.03
N GLY A 155 3.09 19.50 30.11
CA GLY A 155 4.24 20.41 30.09
C GLY A 155 5.23 20.25 31.27
N ASP A 156 4.84 19.60 32.38
CA ASP A 156 5.74 19.29 33.47
C ASP A 156 6.65 18.08 33.19
N LEU A 157 6.28 17.25 32.24
CA LEU A 157 6.93 15.97 31.92
C LEU A 157 7.44 15.86 30.50
N ILE A 158 6.90 16.64 29.57
CA ILE A 158 7.26 16.63 28.13
C ILE A 158 8.08 17.88 27.84
N PRO A 159 9.39 17.78 27.56
CA PRO A 159 10.22 18.94 27.31
C PRO A 159 9.86 19.62 25.99
N GLU A 160 9.85 20.94 25.98
CA GLU A 160 9.72 21.76 24.78
C GLU A 160 11.10 22.25 24.32
N PHE A 161 11.43 22.01 23.05
CA PHE A 161 12.78 22.26 22.54
C PHE A 161 12.99 23.67 21.97
N ARG A 162 11.92 24.41 21.67
CA ARG A 162 11.99 25.75 21.06
C ARG A 162 10.88 26.62 21.62
N ASP A 163 11.18 27.28 22.73
CA ASP A 163 10.21 28.12 23.46
C ASP A 163 9.74 29.35 22.66
N GLU A 164 10.62 29.88 21.81
CA GLU A 164 10.34 31.03 20.96
C GLU A 164 9.36 30.76 19.81
N LEU A 165 9.15 29.47 19.44
CA LEU A 165 8.27 29.09 18.37
C LEU A 165 6.90 28.64 18.89
N LYS A 166 5.84 29.01 18.15
CA LYS A 166 4.46 28.74 18.55
C LYS A 166 4.06 27.26 18.36
N PHE A 167 4.56 26.62 17.30
CA PHE A 167 4.18 25.27 16.92
C PHE A 167 5.38 24.34 16.70
N VAL A 168 6.38 24.79 15.95
CA VAL A 168 7.58 24.01 15.66
C VAL A 168 8.41 23.81 16.91
N GLY A 169 8.78 22.55 17.20
CA GLY A 169 9.51 22.18 18.42
C GLY A 169 8.62 22.01 19.66
N LYS A 170 7.29 22.07 19.51
CA LYS A 170 6.33 21.79 20.58
C LYS A 170 5.78 20.37 20.46
N ALA A 171 5.57 19.73 21.60
CA ALA A 171 4.93 18.41 21.69
C ALA A 171 3.40 18.55 21.64
N LEU A 172 2.87 18.89 20.46
CA LEU A 172 1.43 19.05 20.29
C LEU A 172 0.74 17.69 20.15
N PRO A 173 -0.44 17.50 20.79
CA PRO A 173 -1.23 16.29 20.63
C PRO A 173 -1.67 16.13 19.17
N LYS A 174 -1.82 14.86 18.74
CA LYS A 174 -2.39 14.55 17.44
C LYS A 174 -3.83 15.04 17.34
N ILE A 175 -4.19 15.75 16.27
CA ILE A 175 -5.51 16.40 16.09
C ILE A 175 -6.67 15.40 16.25
N ASP A 176 -6.53 14.20 15.72
CA ASP A 176 -7.53 13.14 15.76
C ASP A 176 -7.29 12.12 16.92
N GLY A 177 -6.35 12.39 17.81
CA GLY A 177 -5.97 11.48 18.90
C GLY A 177 -7.14 11.10 19.81
N ALA A 178 -7.97 12.07 20.18
CA ALA A 178 -9.16 11.82 20.99
C ALA A 178 -10.17 10.90 20.30
N GLN A 179 -10.42 11.12 19.01
CA GLN A 179 -11.29 10.28 18.19
C GLN A 179 -10.78 8.84 18.11
N LEU A 180 -9.47 8.66 17.88
CA LEU A 180 -8.87 7.35 17.68
C LEU A 180 -8.86 6.51 18.97
N VAL A 181 -8.54 7.12 20.11
CA VAL A 181 -8.45 6.40 21.39
C VAL A 181 -9.82 6.07 22.00
N SER A 182 -10.86 6.81 21.64
CA SER A 182 -12.24 6.58 22.09
C SER A 182 -13.06 5.69 21.16
N GLY A 183 -12.45 5.20 20.06
CA GLY A 183 -13.08 4.30 19.10
C GLY A 183 -14.21 4.89 18.28
N GLN A 184 -14.23 6.21 18.10
CA GLN A 184 -15.15 6.82 17.16
C GLN A 184 -14.87 6.33 15.74
N LYS A 185 -15.89 6.37 14.89
CA LYS A 185 -15.78 5.96 13.49
C LYS A 185 -14.60 6.64 12.80
N ALA A 186 -13.68 5.87 12.26
CA ALA A 186 -12.46 6.39 11.66
C ALA A 186 -12.06 5.66 10.37
N TYR A 187 -12.28 4.34 10.30
CA TYR A 187 -11.91 3.49 9.18
C TYR A 187 -13.11 3.22 8.29
N VAL A 188 -12.87 2.78 7.07
CA VAL A 188 -13.94 2.48 6.09
C VAL A 188 -15.00 1.54 6.65
N GLU A 189 -14.58 0.48 7.34
CA GLU A 189 -15.48 -0.53 7.93
C GLU A 189 -16.46 0.06 8.96
N ASP A 190 -16.05 1.12 9.66
CA ASP A 190 -16.91 1.79 10.64
C ASP A 190 -18.12 2.49 10.01
N PHE A 191 -18.11 2.72 8.70
CA PHE A 191 -19.16 3.42 7.95
C PHE A 191 -19.99 2.50 7.06
N VAL A 192 -19.73 1.19 7.07
CA VAL A 192 -20.54 0.23 6.33
C VAL A 192 -21.95 0.20 6.91
N GLU A 193 -22.94 0.30 6.03
CA GLU A 193 -24.35 0.29 6.41
C GLU A 193 -24.86 -1.16 6.52
N SER A 194 -25.87 -1.39 7.36
CA SER A 194 -26.35 -2.75 7.65
C SER A 194 -27.04 -3.44 6.46
N ASP A 195 -27.44 -2.68 5.45
CA ASP A 195 -28.05 -3.13 4.20
C ASP A 195 -27.03 -3.23 3.05
N ALA A 196 -25.74 -3.07 3.33
CA ALA A 196 -24.71 -3.17 2.32
C ALA A 196 -24.59 -4.60 1.77
N CYS A 197 -24.52 -4.70 0.44
CA CYS A 197 -24.17 -5.92 -0.26
C CYS A 197 -22.66 -6.13 -0.26
N TYR A 198 -22.23 -7.39 -0.38
CA TYR A 198 -20.83 -7.79 -0.34
C TYR A 198 -20.32 -8.11 -1.74
N LEU A 199 -19.18 -7.52 -2.10
CA LEU A 199 -18.46 -7.81 -3.34
C LEU A 199 -17.35 -8.82 -3.09
N GLU A 200 -17.38 -9.93 -3.81
CA GLU A 200 -16.30 -10.92 -3.89
C GLU A 200 -15.79 -11.05 -5.32
N VAL A 201 -14.50 -11.34 -5.48
CA VAL A 201 -13.83 -11.39 -6.78
C VAL A 201 -13.25 -12.78 -7.03
N LEU A 202 -13.73 -13.47 -8.06
CA LEU A 202 -13.13 -14.71 -8.52
C LEU A 202 -11.76 -14.42 -9.15
N ARG A 203 -10.72 -15.06 -8.63
CA ARG A 203 -9.33 -14.86 -9.02
C ARG A 203 -8.82 -15.99 -9.90
N SER A 204 -7.93 -15.65 -10.84
CA SER A 204 -7.28 -16.61 -11.72
C SER A 204 -6.29 -17.52 -10.98
N PRO A 205 -6.34 -18.83 -11.18
CA PRO A 205 -5.31 -19.75 -10.72
C PRO A 205 -4.10 -19.82 -11.66
N TYR A 206 -4.19 -19.18 -12.85
CA TYR A 206 -3.17 -19.25 -13.89
C TYR A 206 -2.43 -17.91 -14.07
N ALA A 207 -1.14 -18.01 -14.30
CA ALA A 207 -0.29 -16.86 -14.53
C ALA A 207 -0.48 -16.23 -15.93
N ASN A 208 -0.89 -17.02 -16.94
CA ASN A 208 -1.13 -16.54 -18.31
C ASN A 208 -2.14 -17.46 -18.99
N ALA A 209 -3.34 -16.96 -19.26
CA ALA A 209 -4.38 -17.74 -19.93
C ALA A 209 -5.44 -16.85 -20.57
N TYR A 210 -6.10 -17.36 -21.61
CA TYR A 210 -7.37 -16.80 -22.10
C TYR A 210 -8.55 -17.55 -21.48
N ILE A 211 -9.57 -16.81 -21.04
CA ILE A 211 -10.87 -17.36 -20.69
C ILE A 211 -11.59 -17.70 -22.02
N THR A 212 -11.73 -18.99 -22.32
CA THR A 212 -12.41 -19.47 -23.54
C THR A 212 -13.91 -19.57 -23.35
N GLU A 213 -14.32 -19.96 -22.14
CA GLU A 213 -15.73 -20.06 -21.76
C GLU A 213 -15.89 -19.69 -20.28
N ILE A 214 -16.95 -18.99 -19.95
CA ILE A 214 -17.33 -18.68 -18.57
C ILE A 214 -18.85 -18.81 -18.43
N ASP A 215 -19.31 -19.75 -17.58
CA ASP A 215 -20.72 -19.96 -17.25
C ASP A 215 -21.01 -19.47 -15.82
N VAL A 216 -21.78 -18.39 -15.72
CA VAL A 216 -22.23 -17.78 -14.47
C VAL A 216 -23.70 -18.05 -14.17
N SER A 217 -24.36 -18.93 -14.95
CA SER A 217 -25.80 -19.14 -14.91
C SER A 217 -26.30 -19.67 -13.55
N LYS A 218 -25.53 -20.55 -12.91
CA LYS A 218 -25.83 -21.08 -11.57
C LYS A 218 -25.66 -20.02 -10.50
N ALA A 219 -24.57 -19.26 -10.57
CA ALA A 219 -24.30 -18.17 -9.65
C ALA A 219 -25.38 -17.08 -9.71
N ARG A 220 -25.81 -16.68 -10.91
CA ARG A 220 -26.87 -15.66 -11.12
C ARG A 220 -28.24 -16.09 -10.60
N ARG A 221 -28.51 -17.40 -10.47
CA ARG A 221 -29.79 -17.94 -9.95
C ARG A 221 -29.79 -18.20 -8.45
N LEU A 222 -28.65 -18.10 -7.79
CA LEU A 222 -28.58 -18.28 -6.34
C LEU A 222 -29.34 -17.14 -5.66
N GLU A 223 -30.26 -17.48 -4.76
CA GLU A 223 -31.02 -16.51 -3.97
C GLU A 223 -30.08 -15.63 -3.16
N GLY A 224 -30.34 -14.31 -3.11
CA GLY A 224 -29.50 -13.31 -2.46
C GLY A 224 -28.36 -12.79 -3.33
N VAL A 225 -28.15 -13.32 -4.55
CA VAL A 225 -27.17 -12.75 -5.51
C VAL A 225 -27.80 -11.56 -6.25
N VAL A 226 -27.16 -10.41 -6.12
CA VAL A 226 -27.60 -9.15 -6.74
C VAL A 226 -27.05 -9.00 -8.17
N LYS A 227 -25.74 -9.29 -8.37
CA LYS A 227 -25.08 -9.12 -9.67
C LYS A 227 -23.89 -10.05 -9.82
N VAL A 228 -23.68 -10.57 -11.03
CA VAL A 228 -22.45 -11.25 -11.42
C VAL A 228 -21.95 -10.63 -12.71
N LEU A 229 -20.68 -10.17 -12.71
CA LEU A 229 -20.00 -9.59 -13.86
C LEU A 229 -18.86 -10.48 -14.33
N THR A 230 -18.69 -10.52 -15.66
CA THR A 230 -17.56 -11.12 -16.36
C THR A 230 -16.94 -10.07 -17.31
N TYR A 231 -15.87 -10.42 -18.00
CA TYR A 231 -15.26 -9.53 -19.01
C TYR A 231 -16.25 -9.11 -20.11
N LYS A 232 -17.37 -9.82 -20.31
CA LYS A 232 -18.43 -9.52 -21.29
C LYS A 232 -19.40 -8.44 -20.82
N ASP A 233 -19.45 -8.20 -19.50
CA ASP A 233 -20.46 -7.35 -18.85
C ASP A 233 -19.90 -5.96 -18.46
N VAL A 234 -18.61 -5.70 -18.68
CA VAL A 234 -17.93 -4.46 -18.27
C VAL A 234 -17.59 -3.56 -19.46
N PRO A 235 -17.50 -2.23 -19.25
CA PRO A 235 -17.10 -1.30 -20.31
C PRO A 235 -15.72 -1.63 -20.88
N ASP A 236 -15.54 -1.39 -22.19
CA ASP A 236 -14.24 -1.50 -22.85
C ASP A 236 -13.40 -0.23 -22.63
N ILE A 237 -13.06 0.02 -21.37
CA ILE A 237 -12.32 1.19 -20.93
C ILE A 237 -11.03 0.72 -20.26
N TYR A 238 -9.89 1.10 -20.86
CA TYR A 238 -8.57 0.87 -20.29
C TYR A 238 -8.12 2.08 -19.46
N TYR A 239 -7.45 1.81 -18.34
CA TYR A 239 -6.95 2.80 -17.40
C TYR A 239 -5.68 2.30 -16.73
N THR A 240 -4.97 3.19 -16.05
CA THR A 240 -3.88 2.80 -15.13
C THR A 240 -4.40 2.76 -13.70
N SER A 241 -3.99 1.76 -12.92
CA SER A 241 -4.28 1.74 -11.48
C SER A 241 -3.35 2.66 -10.69
N ALA A 242 -2.19 3.01 -11.24
CA ALA A 242 -1.22 3.91 -10.63
C ALA A 242 -1.76 5.34 -10.54
N GLY A 243 -1.56 6.01 -9.42
CA GLY A 243 -2.12 7.33 -9.23
C GLY A 243 -1.33 8.30 -8.37
N GLN A 244 -0.57 9.20 -9.02
CA GLN A 244 0.03 10.36 -8.34
C GLN A 244 -0.35 11.67 -9.03
N GLY A 245 -0.25 11.73 -10.35
CA GLY A 245 -0.49 12.88 -11.18
C GLY A 245 -1.68 12.77 -12.13
N ALA A 246 -1.84 13.73 -13.01
CA ALA A 246 -2.74 13.68 -14.15
C ALA A 246 -2.20 14.56 -15.28
N PRO A 247 -1.86 13.99 -16.46
CA PRO A 247 -1.86 12.55 -16.75
C PRO A 247 -0.73 11.81 -16.00
N GLU A 248 -1.00 10.56 -15.64
CA GLU A 248 0.01 9.68 -15.05
C GLU A 248 0.92 9.14 -16.16
N PRO A 249 2.27 9.14 -16.03
CA PRO A 249 3.17 8.58 -17.02
C PRO A 249 3.25 7.05 -16.92
N SER A 250 2.11 6.40 -16.89
CA SER A 250 1.94 4.95 -16.84
C SER A 250 0.99 4.52 -17.95
N PRO A 251 1.16 3.34 -18.54
CA PRO A 251 0.25 2.86 -19.58
C PRO A 251 -1.15 2.62 -18.99
N HIS A 252 -2.17 2.90 -19.81
CA HIS A 252 -3.52 2.46 -19.54
C HIS A 252 -3.68 1.06 -20.13
N ASP A 253 -3.30 0.05 -19.39
CA ASP A 253 -3.22 -1.35 -19.80
C ASP A 253 -4.09 -2.28 -18.95
N LYS A 254 -4.82 -1.73 -17.96
CA LYS A 254 -5.75 -2.44 -17.10
C LYS A 254 -7.20 -2.12 -17.46
N ARG A 255 -8.08 -3.10 -17.31
CA ARG A 255 -9.53 -3.03 -17.46
C ARG A 255 -10.19 -3.61 -16.21
N LEU A 256 -11.47 -3.33 -15.94
CA LEU A 256 -12.20 -3.90 -14.78
C LEU A 256 -12.10 -5.42 -14.74
N LEU A 257 -12.41 -6.09 -15.84
CA LEU A 257 -12.30 -7.55 -16.06
C LEU A 257 -11.82 -7.78 -17.48
N ASN A 258 -10.80 -8.63 -17.67
CA ASN A 258 -10.24 -8.97 -18.96
C ASN A 258 -10.56 -10.41 -19.35
N GLN A 259 -10.60 -10.68 -20.67
CA GLN A 259 -10.66 -12.05 -21.19
C GLN A 259 -9.34 -12.79 -20.98
N LYS A 260 -8.20 -12.09 -21.09
CA LYS A 260 -6.87 -12.63 -20.78
C LYS A 260 -6.52 -12.32 -19.32
N VAL A 261 -6.23 -13.36 -18.55
CA VAL A 261 -5.63 -13.25 -17.22
C VAL A 261 -4.12 -13.34 -17.34
N ARG A 262 -3.41 -12.49 -16.59
CA ARG A 262 -1.98 -12.24 -16.78
C ARG A 262 -1.10 -12.53 -15.57
N HIS A 263 -1.71 -12.82 -14.42
CA HIS A 263 -1.00 -13.30 -13.23
C HIS A 263 -1.93 -14.17 -12.36
N VAL A 264 -1.35 -14.99 -11.48
CA VAL A 264 -2.13 -15.67 -10.44
C VAL A 264 -2.74 -14.60 -9.52
N GLY A 265 -4.05 -14.64 -9.33
CA GLY A 265 -4.78 -13.60 -8.60
C GLY A 265 -5.42 -12.52 -9.47
N ASP A 266 -5.23 -12.55 -10.80
CA ASP A 266 -5.94 -11.64 -11.71
C ASP A 266 -7.45 -11.84 -11.69
N ARG A 267 -8.22 -10.82 -12.03
CA ARG A 267 -9.69 -10.82 -11.90
C ARG A 267 -10.35 -11.59 -13.03
N VAL A 268 -11.22 -12.54 -12.68
CA VAL A 268 -11.99 -13.37 -13.63
C VAL A 268 -13.46 -12.97 -13.67
N ALA A 269 -14.07 -12.83 -12.50
CA ALA A 269 -15.47 -12.43 -12.32
C ALA A 269 -15.65 -11.67 -11.02
N ALA A 270 -16.73 -10.89 -10.92
CA ALA A 270 -17.12 -10.18 -9.70
C ALA A 270 -18.56 -10.58 -9.33
N VAL A 271 -18.78 -10.88 -8.06
CA VAL A 271 -20.08 -11.29 -7.51
C VAL A 271 -20.50 -10.31 -6.41
N VAL A 272 -21.70 -9.77 -6.52
CA VAL A 272 -22.34 -8.97 -5.47
C VAL A 272 -23.53 -9.75 -4.92
N ALA A 273 -23.60 -9.92 -3.61
CA ALA A 273 -24.70 -10.61 -2.93
C ALA A 273 -25.04 -9.92 -1.60
N GLU A 274 -26.21 -10.25 -1.04
CA GLU A 274 -26.72 -9.70 0.23
C GLU A 274 -25.82 -10.03 1.43
N THR A 275 -25.07 -11.14 1.37
CA THR A 275 -24.10 -11.52 2.41
C THR A 275 -22.81 -12.02 1.78
N GLU A 276 -21.71 -11.92 2.54
CA GLU A 276 -20.40 -12.43 2.15
C GLU A 276 -20.45 -13.95 1.86
N GLU A 277 -21.18 -14.72 2.68
CA GLU A 277 -21.33 -16.17 2.51
C GLU A 277 -22.01 -16.50 1.18
N ILE A 278 -23.09 -15.79 0.83
CA ILE A 278 -23.79 -15.99 -0.45
C ILE A 278 -22.87 -15.63 -1.62
N ALA A 279 -22.12 -14.53 -1.51
CA ALA A 279 -21.17 -14.11 -2.56
C ALA A 279 -20.08 -15.17 -2.80
N ARG A 280 -19.48 -15.71 -1.72
CA ARG A 280 -18.49 -16.79 -1.80
C ARG A 280 -19.07 -18.09 -2.37
N LYS A 281 -20.27 -18.46 -1.94
CA LYS A 281 -20.97 -19.63 -2.50
C LYS A 281 -21.26 -19.45 -3.99
N ALA A 282 -21.69 -18.27 -4.40
CA ALA A 282 -21.93 -17.95 -5.80
C ALA A 282 -20.66 -18.03 -6.65
N MET A 283 -19.51 -17.53 -6.14
CA MET A 283 -18.21 -17.68 -6.82
C MET A 283 -17.88 -19.15 -7.10
N GLY A 284 -18.12 -20.04 -6.14
CA GLY A 284 -17.89 -21.48 -6.28
C GLY A 284 -18.80 -22.17 -7.32
N LEU A 285 -19.85 -21.48 -7.79
CA LEU A 285 -20.78 -21.99 -8.83
C LEU A 285 -20.41 -21.49 -10.25
N ILE A 286 -19.39 -20.65 -10.38
CA ILE A 286 -18.90 -20.15 -11.68
C ILE A 286 -17.98 -21.20 -12.30
N ASP A 287 -18.32 -21.66 -13.51
CA ASP A 287 -17.49 -22.59 -14.28
C ASP A 287 -16.68 -21.81 -15.33
N VAL A 288 -15.35 -21.99 -15.33
CA VAL A 288 -14.44 -21.25 -16.22
C VAL A 288 -13.52 -22.23 -16.92
N LYS A 289 -13.47 -22.13 -18.26
CA LYS A 289 -12.51 -22.87 -19.09
C LYS A 289 -11.41 -21.94 -19.58
N TYR A 290 -10.18 -22.40 -19.50
CA TYR A 290 -9.00 -21.64 -19.84
C TYR A 290 -8.19 -22.29 -20.95
N GLU A 291 -7.68 -21.48 -21.85
CA GLU A 291 -6.56 -21.78 -22.74
C GLU A 291 -5.29 -21.29 -22.03
N VAL A 292 -4.56 -22.20 -21.41
CA VAL A 292 -3.35 -21.86 -20.64
C VAL A 292 -2.19 -21.62 -21.58
N LEU A 293 -1.50 -20.51 -21.39
CA LEU A 293 -0.36 -20.07 -22.19
C LEU A 293 0.95 -20.19 -21.39
N LYS A 294 2.08 -20.23 -22.10
CA LYS A 294 3.40 -20.18 -21.46
C LYS A 294 3.57 -18.83 -20.75
N PRO A 295 3.85 -18.80 -19.43
CA PRO A 295 4.09 -17.55 -18.72
C PRO A 295 5.52 -17.06 -18.91
N VAL A 296 5.71 -15.74 -18.75
CA VAL A 296 6.99 -15.05 -18.64
C VAL A 296 7.16 -14.65 -17.19
N LEU A 297 8.10 -15.27 -16.46
CA LEU A 297 8.20 -15.11 -15.00
C LEU A 297 9.43 -14.32 -14.54
N THR A 298 10.43 -14.17 -15.41
CA THR A 298 11.63 -13.39 -15.10
C THR A 298 11.86 -12.29 -16.13
N VAL A 299 12.69 -11.32 -15.78
CA VAL A 299 13.12 -10.27 -16.73
C VAL A 299 13.94 -10.90 -17.86
N GLU A 300 14.75 -11.90 -17.58
CA GLU A 300 15.54 -12.66 -18.55
C GLU A 300 14.63 -13.38 -19.56
N ASP A 301 13.55 -14.01 -19.10
CA ASP A 301 12.55 -14.61 -20.00
C ASP A 301 11.87 -13.56 -20.88
N ALA A 302 11.58 -12.38 -20.31
CA ALA A 302 10.94 -11.29 -21.04
C ALA A 302 11.83 -10.70 -22.16
N MET A 303 13.15 -10.71 -21.93
CA MET A 303 14.17 -10.22 -22.86
C MET A 303 14.57 -11.26 -23.91
N ALA A 304 14.24 -12.52 -23.74
CA ALA A 304 14.68 -13.59 -24.62
C ALA A 304 14.12 -13.41 -26.04
N PRO A 305 14.90 -13.70 -27.10
CA PRO A 305 14.39 -13.70 -28.46
C PRO A 305 13.18 -14.63 -28.61
N GLY A 306 12.07 -14.13 -29.14
CA GLY A 306 10.82 -14.88 -29.29
C GLY A 306 10.06 -15.14 -27.99
N ALA A 307 10.33 -14.36 -26.94
CA ALA A 307 9.56 -14.39 -25.71
C ALA A 307 8.05 -14.18 -25.96
N PRO A 308 7.16 -14.87 -25.25
CA PRO A 308 5.73 -14.58 -25.32
C PRO A 308 5.46 -13.11 -24.96
N VAL A 309 4.58 -12.46 -25.71
CA VAL A 309 4.18 -11.08 -25.44
C VAL A 309 3.12 -11.06 -24.33
N VAL A 310 3.43 -10.40 -23.21
CA VAL A 310 2.54 -10.32 -22.05
C VAL A 310 1.34 -9.41 -22.33
N GLN A 311 1.60 -8.22 -22.91
CA GLN A 311 0.60 -7.23 -23.32
C GLN A 311 0.58 -7.13 -24.84
N ASN A 312 -0.25 -7.95 -25.50
CA ASN A 312 -0.29 -8.05 -26.96
C ASN A 312 -1.45 -7.27 -27.62
N GLY A 313 -2.04 -6.30 -26.92
CA GLY A 313 -3.05 -5.43 -27.48
C GLY A 313 -2.49 -4.46 -28.52
N ALA A 314 -3.38 -3.80 -29.27
CA ALA A 314 -3.01 -2.63 -30.07
C ALA A 314 -2.51 -1.50 -29.17
N VAL A 315 -1.73 -0.57 -29.74
CA VAL A 315 -1.13 0.54 -29.00
C VAL A 315 -1.56 1.88 -29.57
N SER A 316 -1.89 2.83 -28.70
CA SER A 316 -2.15 4.22 -29.04
C SER A 316 -1.44 5.18 -28.09
N PHE A 317 -1.16 6.40 -28.56
CA PHE A 317 -0.42 7.42 -27.80
C PHE A 317 -1.22 8.72 -27.71
N GLY A 318 -1.12 9.40 -26.55
CA GLY A 318 -1.74 10.71 -26.33
C GLY A 318 -0.95 11.85 -26.95
N VAL A 319 0.35 11.92 -26.64
CA VAL A 319 1.27 12.97 -27.10
C VAL A 319 2.59 12.32 -27.53
N GLY A 320 3.19 12.84 -28.62
CA GLY A 320 4.51 12.39 -29.07
C GLY A 320 4.52 10.96 -29.62
N ALA A 321 3.47 10.56 -30.34
CA ALA A 321 3.40 9.23 -30.97
C ALA A 321 4.65 8.96 -31.84
N PRO A 322 5.25 7.73 -31.75
CA PRO A 322 6.32 7.33 -32.65
C PRO A 322 5.89 7.38 -34.11
N SER A 323 6.83 7.69 -35.01
CA SER A 323 6.56 7.77 -36.46
C SER A 323 6.25 6.40 -37.08
N ASP A 324 6.66 5.33 -36.42
CA ASP A 324 6.51 3.94 -36.83
C ASP A 324 5.38 3.18 -36.08
N LEU A 325 4.28 3.87 -35.78
CA LEU A 325 3.15 3.31 -35.05
C LEU A 325 2.66 1.95 -35.61
N ALA A 326 2.79 1.71 -36.91
CA ALA A 326 2.45 0.44 -37.55
C ALA A 326 3.25 -0.74 -36.97
N HIS A 327 4.53 -0.54 -36.65
CA HIS A 327 5.39 -1.54 -36.02
C HIS A 327 4.87 -1.96 -34.63
N TYR A 328 4.39 -1.01 -33.84
CA TYR A 328 3.82 -1.28 -32.52
C TYR A 328 2.51 -2.08 -32.55
N ASN A 329 1.78 -2.02 -33.68
CA ASN A 329 0.48 -2.68 -33.84
C ASN A 329 0.54 -3.98 -34.64
N GLU A 330 1.69 -4.32 -35.23
CA GLU A 330 1.85 -5.55 -36.00
C GLU A 330 1.62 -6.78 -35.11
N GLY A 331 0.77 -7.72 -35.55
CA GLY A 331 0.46 -8.94 -34.83
C GLY A 331 -0.29 -8.76 -33.49
N SER A 332 -0.93 -7.60 -33.30
CA SER A 332 -1.77 -7.38 -32.10
C SER A 332 -2.95 -8.33 -32.04
N ASP A 333 -3.27 -8.85 -30.84
CA ASP A 333 -4.44 -9.69 -30.61
C ASP A 333 -5.68 -8.81 -30.30
N PRO A 334 -6.72 -8.86 -31.14
CA PRO A 334 -7.92 -8.02 -30.95
C PRO A 334 -8.69 -8.36 -29.65
N ARG A 335 -8.45 -9.53 -29.03
CA ARG A 335 -9.05 -9.90 -27.76
C ARG A 335 -8.49 -9.09 -26.58
N GLU A 336 -7.32 -8.45 -26.77
CA GLU A 336 -6.63 -7.70 -25.71
C GLU A 336 -6.94 -6.19 -25.71
N GLY A 337 -7.66 -5.70 -26.73
CA GLY A 337 -8.04 -4.29 -26.87
C GLY A 337 -6.86 -3.36 -27.17
N THR A 338 -6.94 -2.09 -26.73
CA THR A 338 -5.94 -1.07 -27.06
C THR A 338 -5.33 -0.48 -25.80
N ILE A 339 -4.02 -0.66 -25.63
CA ILE A 339 -3.21 -0.02 -24.60
C ILE A 339 -3.03 1.44 -24.99
N TYR A 340 -3.28 2.36 -24.06
CA TYR A 340 -3.07 3.78 -24.28
C TYR A 340 -1.90 4.29 -23.45
N TYR A 341 -0.92 4.91 -24.11
CA TYR A 341 0.19 5.59 -23.48
C TYR A 341 -0.04 7.12 -23.51
N PRO A 342 -0.26 7.80 -22.38
CA PRO A 342 -0.36 9.27 -22.35
C PRO A 342 0.87 9.95 -22.94
N PHE A 343 2.05 9.35 -22.72
CA PHE A 343 3.36 9.71 -23.28
C PHE A 343 4.07 8.45 -23.78
N PRO A 344 4.98 8.54 -24.74
CA PRO A 344 5.64 7.35 -25.31
C PRO A 344 6.52 6.57 -24.32
N ILE A 345 7.07 7.17 -23.29
CA ILE A 345 7.94 6.59 -22.22
C ILE A 345 8.92 5.50 -22.69
N HIS A 346 9.33 5.54 -23.95
CA HIS A 346 10.16 4.53 -24.62
C HIS A 346 9.65 3.09 -24.43
N ALA A 347 8.33 2.92 -24.37
CA ALA A 347 7.69 1.62 -24.25
C ALA A 347 7.77 0.85 -25.57
N ASP A 348 7.94 -0.48 -25.48
CA ASP A 348 7.83 -1.43 -26.58
C ASP A 348 7.20 -2.73 -26.06
N SER A 349 5.87 -2.75 -26.03
CA SER A 349 5.13 -3.90 -25.48
C SER A 349 5.36 -5.19 -26.27
N LYS A 350 5.74 -5.12 -27.54
CA LYS A 350 6.05 -6.30 -28.37
C LYS A 350 7.34 -7.01 -27.93
N HIS A 351 8.25 -6.28 -27.31
CA HIS A 351 9.45 -6.81 -26.66
C HIS A 351 9.34 -6.81 -25.12
N ASN A 352 8.10 -6.78 -24.61
CA ASN A 352 7.80 -6.73 -23.17
C ASN A 352 8.38 -5.53 -22.42
N VAL A 353 8.79 -4.45 -23.09
CA VAL A 353 9.27 -3.22 -22.46
C VAL A 353 8.09 -2.32 -22.12
N ALA A 354 7.81 -2.15 -20.83
CA ALA A 354 6.76 -1.27 -20.32
C ALA A 354 7.21 0.20 -20.34
N SER A 355 8.48 0.46 -20.06
CA SER A 355 9.10 1.79 -20.13
C SER A 355 10.62 1.70 -20.17
N ALA A 356 11.26 2.76 -20.64
CA ALA A 356 12.71 2.93 -20.51
C ALA A 356 13.06 4.41 -20.23
N ALA A 357 14.22 4.62 -19.62
CA ALA A 357 14.80 5.93 -19.39
C ALA A 357 16.33 5.84 -19.48
N HIS A 358 16.94 6.81 -20.13
CA HIS A 358 18.39 6.86 -20.37
C HIS A 358 18.92 8.27 -20.11
N GLY A 359 20.16 8.37 -19.68
CA GLY A 359 20.83 9.65 -19.57
C GLY A 359 22.29 9.53 -19.19
N HIS A 360 23.05 10.59 -19.46
CA HIS A 360 24.45 10.68 -19.11
C HIS A 360 24.89 12.14 -18.92
N ILE A 361 25.99 12.30 -18.22
CA ILE A 361 26.81 13.50 -18.17
C ILE A 361 28.26 13.08 -18.38
N GLY A 362 29.07 13.95 -19.00
CA GLY A 362 30.46 13.67 -19.31
C GLY A 362 30.67 12.44 -20.22
N ASP A 363 31.79 11.77 -20.02
CA ASP A 363 32.22 10.56 -20.76
C ASP A 363 32.65 9.49 -19.76
N VAL A 364 31.81 8.46 -19.57
CA VAL A 364 32.08 7.40 -18.59
C VAL A 364 33.28 6.53 -19.00
N ASP A 365 33.52 6.31 -20.30
CA ASP A 365 34.63 5.50 -20.77
C ASP A 365 35.96 6.19 -20.48
N LYS A 366 36.02 7.50 -20.70
CA LYS A 366 37.16 8.32 -20.27
C LYS A 366 37.35 8.26 -18.75
N GLY A 367 36.26 8.43 -17.97
CA GLY A 367 36.33 8.35 -16.51
C GLY A 367 36.81 7.00 -15.98
N PHE A 368 36.41 5.89 -16.61
CA PHE A 368 36.93 4.56 -16.27
C PHE A 368 38.38 4.38 -16.69
N GLY A 369 38.80 4.97 -17.82
CA GLY A 369 40.20 4.94 -18.25
C GLY A 369 41.15 5.72 -17.34
N GLU A 370 40.64 6.70 -16.60
CA GLU A 370 41.41 7.51 -15.64
C GLU A 370 41.41 6.93 -14.20
N ALA A 371 40.73 5.80 -13.96
CA ALA A 371 40.60 5.18 -12.66
C ALA A 371 41.82 4.30 -12.33
N ASP A 372 42.24 4.32 -11.07
CA ASP A 372 43.24 3.34 -10.54
C ASP A 372 42.61 1.97 -10.25
N ALA A 373 41.28 1.95 -9.98
CA ALA A 373 40.50 0.72 -9.84
C ALA A 373 39.08 0.94 -10.39
N VAL A 374 38.53 -0.14 -10.97
CA VAL A 374 37.14 -0.18 -11.47
C VAL A 374 36.47 -1.42 -10.90
N ILE A 375 35.31 -1.24 -10.27
CA ILE A 375 34.46 -2.32 -9.77
C ILE A 375 33.18 -2.35 -10.61
N GLU A 376 32.77 -3.54 -11.02
CA GLU A 376 31.50 -3.79 -11.68
C GLU A 376 30.79 -4.94 -10.97
N ARG A 377 29.57 -4.71 -10.47
CA ARG A 377 28.79 -5.71 -9.74
C ARG A 377 27.32 -5.62 -10.10
N THR A 378 26.69 -6.78 -10.09
CA THR A 378 25.23 -6.89 -10.23
C THR A 378 24.60 -7.25 -8.89
N TYR A 379 23.63 -6.44 -8.49
CA TYR A 379 22.83 -6.61 -7.27
C TYR A 379 21.37 -6.89 -7.66
N GLN A 380 20.73 -7.75 -6.91
CA GLN A 380 19.34 -8.09 -7.11
C GLN A 380 18.53 -7.80 -5.85
N THR A 381 17.33 -7.30 -6.03
CA THR A 381 16.34 -7.09 -4.96
C THR A 381 15.10 -7.89 -5.25
N ASP A 382 14.51 -8.47 -4.20
CA ASP A 382 13.35 -9.34 -4.33
C ASP A 382 12.03 -8.56 -4.47
N GLN A 383 10.99 -9.29 -4.88
CA GLN A 383 9.61 -8.85 -4.81
C GLN A 383 9.16 -8.90 -3.35
N VAL A 384 8.61 -7.79 -2.84
CA VAL A 384 8.19 -7.67 -1.45
C VAL A 384 6.78 -7.12 -1.38
N GLN A 385 5.91 -7.76 -0.57
CA GLN A 385 4.55 -7.31 -0.34
C GLN A 385 4.48 -6.28 0.79
N CYS A 386 3.61 -5.28 0.65
CA CYS A 386 3.42 -4.22 1.66
C CYS A 386 2.79 -4.73 2.96
N THR A 387 1.89 -5.70 2.86
CA THR A 387 1.14 -6.30 3.98
C THR A 387 0.64 -5.27 5.02
N PRO A 388 -0.16 -4.26 4.62
CA PRO A 388 -0.73 -3.33 5.58
C PRO A 388 -1.66 -4.09 6.54
N LEU A 389 -1.72 -3.64 7.80
CA LEU A 389 -2.59 -4.27 8.81
C LEU A 389 -4.07 -4.20 8.39
N GLU A 390 -4.53 -3.02 7.95
CA GLU A 390 -5.81 -2.85 7.26
C GLU A 390 -5.61 -3.22 5.77
N PRO A 391 -6.27 -4.28 5.25
CA PRO A 391 -6.24 -4.61 3.84
C PRO A 391 -6.82 -3.50 2.96
N HIS A 392 -6.84 -3.69 1.64
CA HIS A 392 -7.65 -2.83 0.76
C HIS A 392 -9.12 -3.04 1.10
N VAL A 393 -9.80 -1.93 1.37
CA VAL A 393 -11.20 -1.90 1.78
C VAL A 393 -11.90 -0.69 1.18
N CYS A 394 -13.13 -0.91 0.72
CA CYS A 394 -13.96 0.09 0.07
C CYS A 394 -15.43 -0.11 0.43
N PHE A 395 -16.13 0.98 0.67
CA PHE A 395 -17.58 1.03 0.77
C PHE A 395 -18.11 2.11 -0.17
N SER A 396 -19.06 1.76 -1.03
CA SER A 396 -19.64 2.72 -2.00
C SER A 396 -21.16 2.64 -2.03
N LYS A 397 -21.80 3.78 -2.29
CA LYS A 397 -23.24 3.91 -2.47
C LYS A 397 -23.61 5.05 -3.41
N VAL A 398 -24.81 4.99 -3.98
CA VAL A 398 -25.38 6.10 -4.73
C VAL A 398 -26.32 6.90 -3.80
N GLU A 399 -26.01 8.17 -3.57
CA GLU A 399 -26.75 9.05 -2.71
C GLU A 399 -26.98 10.41 -3.39
N GLY A 400 -28.25 10.86 -3.45
CA GLY A 400 -28.59 12.13 -4.10
C GLY A 400 -28.14 12.23 -5.57
N GLY A 401 -28.10 11.10 -6.30
CA GLY A 401 -27.63 11.03 -7.68
C GLY A 401 -26.10 11.13 -7.84
N ARG A 402 -25.33 11.05 -6.75
CA ARG A 402 -23.86 11.00 -6.74
C ARG A 402 -23.38 9.65 -6.26
N LEU A 403 -22.30 9.18 -6.85
CA LEU A 403 -21.57 8.01 -6.35
C LEU A 403 -20.66 8.46 -5.22
N VAL A 404 -20.90 7.98 -4.01
CA VAL A 404 -20.06 8.23 -2.81
C VAL A 404 -19.23 6.99 -2.56
N ILE A 405 -17.92 7.15 -2.46
CA ILE A 405 -16.96 6.07 -2.25
C ILE A 405 -16.14 6.40 -0.99
N ARG A 406 -16.25 5.58 0.04
CA ARG A 406 -15.35 5.58 1.20
C ARG A 406 -14.28 4.53 0.98
N ALA A 407 -13.01 4.94 1.00
CA ALA A 407 -11.91 4.04 0.67
C ALA A 407 -10.69 4.28 1.56
N SER A 408 -10.00 3.18 1.87
CA SER A 408 -8.66 3.23 2.44
C SER A 408 -7.65 3.43 1.31
N THR A 409 -7.52 4.66 0.84
CA THR A 409 -6.71 5.03 -0.32
C THR A 409 -5.73 6.16 -0.01
N GLN A 410 -4.59 6.19 -0.70
CA GLN A 410 -3.64 7.31 -0.67
C GLN A 410 -3.89 8.32 -1.81
N VAL A 411 -4.78 7.99 -2.77
CA VAL A 411 -4.97 8.75 -4.03
C VAL A 411 -6.45 9.03 -4.35
N PRO A 412 -7.21 9.71 -3.47
CA PRO A 412 -8.66 9.89 -3.63
C PRO A 412 -9.04 10.61 -4.93
N TYR A 413 -8.23 11.54 -5.40
CA TYR A 413 -8.50 12.28 -6.63
C TYR A 413 -8.29 11.42 -7.89
N HIS A 414 -7.29 10.52 -7.87
CA HIS A 414 -7.10 9.57 -8.95
C HIS A 414 -8.24 8.56 -9.02
N LEU A 415 -8.62 7.99 -7.88
CA LEU A 415 -9.77 7.09 -7.76
C LEU A 415 -11.03 7.74 -8.33
N ARG A 416 -11.31 9.02 -7.97
CA ARG A 416 -12.44 9.77 -8.52
C ARG A 416 -12.40 9.82 -10.05
N ARG A 417 -11.27 10.21 -10.64
CA ARG A 417 -11.10 10.31 -12.10
C ARG A 417 -11.36 8.98 -12.81
N ILE A 418 -10.76 7.91 -12.30
CA ILE A 418 -10.86 6.58 -12.92
C ILE A 418 -12.28 6.03 -12.82
N VAL A 419 -12.92 6.09 -11.65
CA VAL A 419 -14.28 5.58 -11.47
C VAL A 419 -15.29 6.41 -12.28
N ALA A 420 -15.15 7.74 -12.33
CA ALA A 420 -15.99 8.59 -13.17
C ALA A 420 -15.90 8.17 -14.65
N ARG A 421 -14.68 7.93 -15.16
CA ARG A 421 -14.44 7.47 -16.53
C ARG A 421 -15.06 6.09 -16.79
N ILE A 422 -14.88 5.13 -15.88
CA ILE A 422 -15.42 3.77 -16.01
C ILE A 422 -16.96 3.80 -16.00
N CYS A 423 -17.57 4.63 -15.13
CA CYS A 423 -19.02 4.77 -15.05
C CYS A 423 -19.62 5.63 -16.15
N GLY A 424 -18.80 6.31 -16.98
CA GLY A 424 -19.28 7.24 -18.01
C GLY A 424 -20.00 8.47 -17.46
N ILE A 425 -19.62 8.96 -16.27
CA ILE A 425 -20.23 10.10 -15.58
C ILE A 425 -19.22 11.22 -15.32
N PRO A 426 -19.68 12.48 -15.18
CA PRO A 426 -18.78 13.57 -14.81
C PRO A 426 -18.13 13.35 -13.44
N GLU A 427 -16.86 13.76 -13.27
CA GLU A 427 -16.15 13.68 -11.99
C GLU A 427 -16.90 14.39 -10.84
N SER A 428 -17.68 15.44 -11.14
CA SER A 428 -18.51 16.15 -10.16
C SER A 428 -19.61 15.27 -9.53
N ARG A 429 -19.95 14.15 -10.16
CA ARG A 429 -20.90 13.16 -9.64
C ARG A 429 -20.25 12.05 -8.83
N VAL A 430 -18.93 12.04 -8.69
CA VAL A 430 -18.19 11.08 -7.84
C VAL A 430 -17.58 11.83 -6.66
N HIS A 431 -17.90 11.37 -5.46
CA HIS A 431 -17.36 11.89 -4.21
C HIS A 431 -16.55 10.78 -3.50
N VAL A 432 -15.23 10.89 -3.52
CA VAL A 432 -14.35 9.97 -2.79
C VAL A 432 -14.01 10.57 -1.43
N ILE A 433 -14.27 9.82 -0.38
CA ILE A 433 -13.94 10.15 1.00
C ILE A 433 -12.80 9.22 1.41
N LYS A 434 -11.63 9.81 1.63
CA LYS A 434 -10.49 9.11 2.21
C LYS A 434 -10.68 9.06 3.71
N GLU A 435 -11.01 7.89 4.22
CA GLU A 435 -11.06 7.63 5.66
C GLU A 435 -9.64 7.46 6.25
N LYS A 436 -9.54 7.20 7.54
CA LYS A 436 -8.27 6.83 8.15
C LYS A 436 -7.70 5.58 7.46
N VAL A 437 -6.42 5.63 7.13
CA VAL A 437 -5.71 4.53 6.46
C VAL A 437 -4.92 3.75 7.49
N GLY A 438 -5.26 2.47 7.66
CA GLY A 438 -4.61 1.53 8.60
C GLY A 438 -3.34 0.89 8.07
N GLY A 439 -2.49 1.71 7.43
CA GLY A 439 -1.29 1.31 6.72
C GLY A 439 -1.50 1.29 5.21
N GLY A 440 -0.51 1.70 4.46
CA GLY A 440 -0.56 1.71 3.00
C GLY A 440 0.81 1.45 2.40
N TYR A 441 1.84 2.10 2.94
CA TYR A 441 3.27 1.95 2.56
C TYR A 441 3.52 2.11 1.06
N GLY A 442 2.59 2.74 0.34
CA GLY A 442 2.59 2.91 -1.10
C GLY A 442 1.56 2.06 -1.84
N SER A 443 1.22 0.85 -1.41
CA SER A 443 0.31 -0.04 -2.15
C SER A 443 -1.09 0.55 -2.33
N LYS A 444 -1.57 1.39 -1.42
CA LYS A 444 -2.85 2.11 -1.53
C LYS A 444 -2.77 3.37 -2.41
N GLN A 445 -1.71 3.53 -3.21
CA GLN A 445 -1.64 4.43 -4.36
C GLN A 445 -2.16 3.80 -5.65
N ASP A 446 -2.29 2.46 -5.67
CA ASP A 446 -2.93 1.74 -6.76
C ASP A 446 -4.43 1.54 -6.47
N ILE A 447 -5.24 1.48 -7.53
CA ILE A 447 -6.67 1.16 -7.47
C ILE A 447 -6.82 -0.34 -7.66
N LEU A 448 -7.26 -1.06 -6.63
CA LEU A 448 -7.29 -2.52 -6.63
C LEU A 448 -8.69 -3.15 -6.52
N ILE A 449 -9.58 -2.61 -5.70
CA ILE A 449 -10.96 -3.10 -5.55
C ILE A 449 -11.99 -1.97 -5.66
N GLU A 450 -11.55 -0.74 -5.47
CA GLU A 450 -12.40 0.45 -5.41
C GLU A 450 -13.09 0.74 -6.75
N ASP A 451 -12.44 0.41 -7.86
CA ASP A 451 -12.97 0.54 -9.20
C ASP A 451 -14.18 -0.39 -9.46
N LEU A 452 -14.07 -1.66 -9.05
CA LEU A 452 -15.17 -2.62 -9.13
C LEU A 452 -16.29 -2.24 -8.16
N CYS A 453 -15.95 -1.92 -6.90
CA CYS A 453 -16.90 -1.54 -5.87
C CYS A 453 -17.73 -0.32 -6.31
N GLY A 454 -17.05 0.75 -6.77
CA GLY A 454 -17.70 1.97 -7.26
C GLY A 454 -18.56 1.74 -8.52
N TYR A 455 -18.03 0.99 -9.50
CA TYR A 455 -18.77 0.67 -10.72
C TYR A 455 -20.03 -0.16 -10.43
N LEU A 456 -19.90 -1.20 -9.62
CA LEU A 456 -21.03 -2.07 -9.25
C LEU A 456 -22.08 -1.30 -8.45
N SER A 457 -21.69 -0.45 -7.50
CA SER A 457 -22.63 0.39 -6.78
C SER A 457 -23.39 1.34 -7.72
N TRP A 458 -22.71 1.91 -8.73
CA TRP A 458 -23.33 2.77 -9.73
C TRP A 458 -24.36 2.05 -10.61
N VAL A 459 -24.02 0.83 -11.09
CA VAL A 459 -24.91 0.10 -12.02
C VAL A 459 -26.03 -0.67 -11.34
N THR A 460 -25.90 -0.99 -10.05
CA THR A 460 -26.92 -1.72 -9.28
C THR A 460 -27.80 -0.78 -8.44
N GLY A 461 -27.31 0.41 -8.13
CA GLY A 461 -27.94 1.33 -7.17
C GLY A 461 -27.84 0.87 -5.71
N GLN A 462 -27.13 -0.25 -5.41
CA GLN A 462 -26.99 -0.81 -4.08
C GLN A 462 -25.77 -0.25 -3.33
N PRO A 463 -25.83 -0.12 -2.01
CA PRO A 463 -24.64 0.07 -1.21
C PRO A 463 -23.79 -1.20 -1.26
N ILE A 464 -22.48 -1.06 -1.57
CA ILE A 464 -21.58 -2.21 -1.75
C ILE A 464 -20.35 -2.04 -0.88
N TYR A 465 -20.01 -3.11 -0.18
CA TYR A 465 -18.80 -3.26 0.60
C TYR A 465 -17.87 -4.30 -0.04
N ALA A 466 -16.58 -3.99 -0.06
CA ALA A 466 -15.54 -4.86 -0.56
C ALA A 466 -14.31 -4.79 0.35
N ARG A 467 -13.71 -5.92 0.66
CA ARG A 467 -12.46 -6.02 1.42
C ARG A 467 -11.65 -7.21 0.91
N ASN A 468 -10.36 -7.00 0.66
CA ASN A 468 -9.47 -8.12 0.39
C ASN A 468 -9.22 -8.94 1.64
N THR A 469 -9.18 -10.26 1.50
CA THR A 469 -8.59 -11.15 2.51
C THR A 469 -7.08 -10.97 2.56
N ARG A 470 -6.42 -11.48 3.60
CA ARG A 470 -4.95 -11.46 3.67
C ARG A 470 -4.30 -12.23 2.53
N GLU A 471 -4.88 -13.33 2.11
CA GLU A 471 -4.42 -14.10 0.96
C GLU A 471 -4.53 -13.29 -0.35
N GLU A 472 -5.64 -12.59 -0.55
CA GLU A 472 -5.82 -11.72 -1.72
C GLU A 472 -4.84 -10.54 -1.71
N GLU A 473 -4.46 -10.00 -0.55
CA GLU A 473 -3.40 -8.99 -0.46
C GLU A 473 -2.06 -9.52 -1.00
N PHE A 474 -1.76 -10.81 -0.85
CA PHE A 474 -0.53 -11.40 -1.38
C PHE A 474 -0.57 -11.66 -2.90
N ILE A 475 -1.72 -12.02 -3.46
CA ILE A 475 -1.83 -12.43 -4.86
C ILE A 475 -2.36 -11.33 -5.79
N ALA A 476 -3.05 -10.32 -5.26
CA ALA A 476 -3.74 -9.31 -6.08
C ALA A 476 -3.30 -7.87 -5.81
N ASN A 477 -2.53 -7.62 -4.75
CA ASN A 477 -2.02 -6.28 -4.41
C ASN A 477 -0.70 -5.99 -5.14
N SER A 478 -0.39 -4.71 -5.28
CA SER A 478 0.88 -4.25 -5.84
C SER A 478 2.05 -4.50 -4.87
N THR A 479 3.14 -4.99 -5.43
CA THR A 479 4.38 -5.29 -4.71
C THR A 479 5.46 -4.25 -4.99
N ARG A 480 6.58 -4.35 -4.28
CA ARG A 480 7.80 -3.64 -4.64
C ARG A 480 8.33 -4.18 -5.97
N HIS A 481 8.70 -3.30 -6.92
CA HIS A 481 9.36 -3.72 -8.16
C HIS A 481 10.65 -4.47 -7.86
N PRO A 482 10.80 -5.77 -8.18
CA PRO A 482 12.10 -6.40 -8.13
C PRO A 482 13.01 -5.81 -9.19
N MET A 483 14.26 -5.57 -8.84
CA MET A 483 15.24 -4.92 -9.71
C MET A 483 16.57 -5.65 -9.72
N ARG A 484 17.16 -5.76 -10.90
CA ARG A 484 18.54 -6.14 -11.10
C ARG A 484 19.31 -4.89 -11.50
N LEU A 485 20.28 -4.49 -10.68
CA LEU A 485 21.08 -3.29 -10.89
C LEU A 485 22.54 -3.68 -11.09
N THR A 486 23.09 -3.44 -12.27
CA THR A 486 24.51 -3.55 -12.53
C THR A 486 25.13 -2.17 -12.36
N VAL A 487 26.01 -2.04 -11.37
CA VAL A 487 26.73 -0.80 -11.07
C VAL A 487 28.19 -1.00 -11.43
N LYS A 488 28.72 -0.07 -12.26
CA LYS A 488 30.14 0.05 -12.55
C LYS A 488 30.64 1.39 -12.02
N MET A 489 31.68 1.35 -11.23
CA MET A 489 32.24 2.54 -10.56
C MET A 489 33.77 2.52 -10.65
N GLY A 490 34.34 3.65 -11.07
CA GLY A 490 35.78 3.87 -11.14
C GLY A 490 36.25 4.93 -10.15
N GLY A 491 37.45 4.77 -9.62
CA GLY A 491 38.02 5.74 -8.70
C GLY A 491 39.55 5.72 -8.66
N ARG A 492 40.11 6.79 -8.09
CA ARG A 492 41.57 6.98 -7.92
C ARG A 492 41.98 6.65 -6.47
N LYS A 493 43.27 6.35 -6.28
CA LYS A 493 43.83 6.07 -4.96
C LYS A 493 43.68 7.18 -3.94
N ASP A 494 43.46 8.41 -4.40
CA ASP A 494 43.17 9.55 -3.52
C ASP A 494 41.70 9.59 -3.05
N GLY A 495 40.89 8.59 -3.41
CA GLY A 495 39.49 8.45 -3.06
C GLY A 495 38.52 9.24 -3.97
N THR A 496 38.99 9.82 -5.07
CA THR A 496 38.11 10.52 -6.04
C THR A 496 37.39 9.50 -6.91
N ILE A 497 36.05 9.60 -7.03
CA ILE A 497 35.24 8.80 -7.97
C ILE A 497 35.35 9.46 -9.35
N THR A 498 35.75 8.68 -10.36
CA THR A 498 35.98 9.18 -11.73
C THR A 498 34.81 8.95 -12.67
N ALA A 499 34.05 7.86 -12.47
CA ALA A 499 32.86 7.55 -13.23
C ALA A 499 31.89 6.64 -12.45
N ILE A 500 30.59 6.80 -12.74
CA ILE A 500 29.53 5.91 -12.27
C ILE A 500 28.63 5.54 -13.44
N GLN A 501 28.35 4.24 -13.62
CA GLN A 501 27.36 3.75 -14.56
C GLN A 501 26.41 2.79 -13.84
N ILE A 502 25.09 2.94 -14.11
CA ILE A 502 24.04 2.07 -13.58
C ILE A 502 23.21 1.55 -14.76
N ASP A 503 23.08 0.22 -14.88
CA ASP A 503 22.08 -0.47 -15.69
C ASP A 503 21.04 -1.10 -14.76
N CYS A 504 19.78 -0.67 -14.88
CA CYS A 504 18.67 -1.16 -14.07
C CYS A 504 17.67 -1.91 -14.94
N ARG A 505 17.41 -3.17 -14.61
CA ARG A 505 16.39 -4.00 -15.21
C ARG A 505 15.33 -4.31 -14.15
N ALA A 506 14.12 -3.77 -14.32
CA ALA A 506 13.02 -3.89 -13.37
C ALA A 506 11.89 -4.76 -13.93
N ASN A 507 11.18 -5.44 -13.03
CA ASN A 507 9.97 -6.19 -13.34
C ASN A 507 8.75 -5.42 -12.81
N THR A 508 7.75 -5.15 -13.67
CA THR A 508 6.50 -4.47 -13.28
C THR A 508 5.32 -5.44 -13.11
N GLY A 509 5.50 -6.73 -13.38
CA GLY A 509 4.39 -7.64 -13.52
C GLY A 509 3.63 -7.40 -14.83
N PRO A 510 2.33 -7.76 -14.90
CA PRO A 510 1.60 -7.70 -16.17
C PRO A 510 1.06 -6.31 -16.52
N TYR A 511 1.09 -5.37 -15.59
CA TYR A 511 0.57 -4.01 -15.73
C TYR A 511 1.66 -2.98 -15.45
N GLY A 512 1.67 -1.90 -16.21
CA GLY A 512 2.71 -0.87 -16.15
C GLY A 512 2.52 0.15 -15.01
N ASN A 513 2.05 -0.30 -13.87
CA ASN A 513 1.85 0.55 -12.69
C ASN A 513 3.16 1.15 -12.20
N HIS A 514 3.31 2.47 -12.25
CA HIS A 514 4.53 3.17 -11.84
C HIS A 514 5.82 2.64 -12.53
N CYS A 515 5.69 2.01 -13.72
CA CYS A 515 6.79 1.33 -14.41
C CYS A 515 7.95 2.26 -14.79
N LEU A 516 7.68 3.54 -15.06
CA LEU A 516 8.72 4.54 -15.34
C LEU A 516 9.30 5.10 -14.05
N THR A 517 8.44 5.64 -13.19
CA THR A 517 8.85 6.50 -12.09
C THR A 517 9.58 5.74 -10.96
N VAL A 518 9.12 4.54 -10.59
CA VAL A 518 9.77 3.76 -9.53
C VAL A 518 11.16 3.27 -9.94
N PRO A 519 11.35 2.59 -11.09
CA PRO A 519 12.69 2.17 -11.51
C PRO A 519 13.64 3.34 -11.77
N MET A 520 13.16 4.43 -12.38
CA MET A 520 13.98 5.62 -12.60
C MET A 520 14.47 6.25 -11.29
N ASN A 521 13.67 6.19 -10.23
CA ASN A 521 14.07 6.70 -8.91
C ASN A 521 15.22 5.92 -8.26
N SER A 522 15.53 4.71 -8.72
CA SER A 522 16.77 4.03 -8.32
C SER A 522 18.03 4.80 -8.76
N CYS A 523 17.93 5.62 -9.81
CA CYS A 523 18.99 6.48 -10.30
C CYS A 523 18.80 7.95 -9.86
N SER A 524 17.58 8.52 -10.00
CA SER A 524 17.31 9.93 -9.75
C SER A 524 17.46 10.37 -8.30
N LYS A 525 17.33 9.44 -7.36
CA LYS A 525 17.51 9.71 -5.91
C LYS A 525 18.89 9.31 -5.38
N THR A 526 19.75 8.73 -6.21
CA THR A 526 21.05 8.20 -5.78
C THR A 526 22.22 8.86 -6.50
N LEU A 527 22.22 8.95 -7.83
CA LEU A 527 23.28 9.61 -8.58
C LEU A 527 23.51 11.07 -8.16
N PRO A 528 22.45 11.87 -7.91
CA PRO A 528 22.63 13.27 -7.47
C PRO A 528 23.27 13.44 -6.08
N LEU A 529 23.53 12.36 -5.35
CA LEU A 529 24.24 12.42 -4.06
C LEU A 529 25.76 12.64 -4.24
N PHE A 530 26.29 12.48 -5.45
CA PHE A 530 27.73 12.49 -5.73
C PHE A 530 28.14 13.60 -6.72
N LYS A 531 29.26 14.22 -6.44
CA LYS A 531 29.99 15.15 -7.33
C LYS A 531 30.88 14.35 -8.27
N VAL A 532 30.33 13.82 -9.35
CA VAL A 532 31.07 13.04 -10.35
C VAL A 532 30.73 13.59 -11.73
N ASP A 533 31.76 13.87 -12.54
CA ASP A 533 31.61 14.51 -13.84
C ASP A 533 31.15 13.54 -14.94
N ASN A 534 31.38 12.23 -14.74
CA ASN A 534 31.06 11.20 -15.72
C ASN A 534 30.06 10.22 -15.13
N MET A 535 28.80 10.35 -15.49
CA MET A 535 27.74 9.45 -15.05
C MET A 535 26.88 8.99 -16.22
N LYS A 536 26.44 7.72 -16.18
CA LYS A 536 25.50 7.16 -17.14
C LYS A 536 24.48 6.27 -16.42
N PHE A 537 23.24 6.30 -16.89
CA PHE A 537 22.23 5.34 -16.45
C PHE A 537 21.40 4.86 -17.62
N ASP A 538 21.03 3.58 -17.56
CA ASP A 538 20.07 2.93 -18.43
C ASP A 538 19.07 2.21 -17.54
N VAL A 539 17.77 2.52 -17.68
CA VAL A 539 16.69 1.91 -16.90
C VAL A 539 15.68 1.31 -17.85
N TYR A 540 15.39 0.03 -17.71
CA TYR A 540 14.33 -0.66 -18.44
C TYR A 540 13.39 -1.38 -17.49
N THR A 541 12.11 -1.30 -17.77
CA THR A 541 11.07 -2.00 -17.01
C THR A 541 10.35 -2.97 -17.93
N TYR A 542 10.24 -4.22 -17.50
CA TYR A 542 9.68 -5.29 -18.32
C TYR A 542 8.35 -5.78 -17.78
N TYR A 543 7.42 -6.06 -18.70
CA TYR A 543 6.22 -6.83 -18.41
C TYR A 543 6.55 -8.30 -18.15
N THR A 544 5.90 -8.88 -17.14
CA THR A 544 5.95 -10.33 -16.83
C THR A 544 4.58 -10.82 -16.38
N ASN A 545 4.46 -12.14 -16.17
CA ASN A 545 3.27 -12.75 -15.58
C ASN A 545 3.38 -12.95 -14.03
N CYS A 546 4.28 -12.21 -13.39
CA CYS A 546 4.36 -12.13 -11.93
C CYS A 546 3.24 -11.24 -11.36
N PRO A 547 2.96 -11.25 -10.04
CA PRO A 547 2.08 -10.27 -9.43
C PRO A 547 2.49 -8.84 -9.76
N PRO A 548 1.52 -7.89 -9.91
CA PRO A 548 1.81 -6.51 -10.29
C PRO A 548 2.80 -5.85 -9.33
N ALA A 549 3.69 -5.02 -9.85
CA ALA A 549 4.48 -4.12 -9.05
C ALA A 549 3.91 -2.70 -9.11
N GLY A 550 4.10 -1.92 -8.05
CA GLY A 550 3.56 -0.58 -7.92
C GLY A 550 4.36 0.28 -6.96
N ALA A 551 3.71 1.27 -6.37
CA ALA A 551 4.32 2.12 -5.37
C ALA A 551 4.61 1.34 -4.08
N TYR A 552 5.78 1.58 -3.50
CA TYR A 552 6.18 1.03 -2.21
C TYR A 552 7.08 2.03 -1.48
N GLN A 553 6.98 2.11 -0.16
CA GLN A 553 7.77 3.00 0.70
C GLN A 553 9.25 3.02 0.29
N GLY A 554 9.80 4.23 0.07
CA GLY A 554 11.12 4.43 -0.50
C GLY A 554 11.14 4.55 -2.02
N TYR A 555 10.08 4.21 -2.74
CA TYR A 555 9.75 4.45 -4.14
C TYR A 555 10.98 4.40 -5.09
N GLY A 556 11.63 3.24 -5.18
CA GLY A 556 12.82 3.00 -6.01
C GLY A 556 14.16 3.31 -5.33
N ALA A 557 14.26 4.39 -4.59
CA ALA A 557 15.50 4.90 -4.03
C ALA A 557 16.31 3.89 -3.17
N PRO A 558 15.72 3.11 -2.23
CA PRO A 558 16.52 2.19 -1.41
C PRO A 558 17.28 1.14 -2.21
N LYS A 559 16.74 0.73 -3.36
CA LYS A 559 17.39 -0.28 -4.21
C LYS A 559 18.61 0.28 -4.93
N GLY A 560 18.45 1.49 -5.50
CA GLY A 560 19.57 2.22 -6.08
C GLY A 560 20.66 2.53 -5.05
N ALA A 561 20.24 3.01 -3.87
CA ALA A 561 21.17 3.29 -2.78
C ALA A 561 21.90 2.03 -2.31
N TYR A 562 21.19 0.91 -2.15
CA TYR A 562 21.81 -0.37 -1.79
C TYR A 562 22.92 -0.76 -2.80
N ALA A 563 22.56 -0.82 -4.09
CA ALA A 563 23.51 -1.23 -5.13
C ALA A 563 24.72 -0.28 -5.23
N LEU A 564 24.43 1.03 -5.22
CA LEU A 564 25.47 2.06 -5.37
C LEU A 564 26.44 2.07 -4.17
N MET A 565 25.92 2.01 -2.93
CA MET A 565 26.74 2.08 -1.73
C MET A 565 27.54 0.79 -1.50
N MET A 566 26.99 -0.37 -1.87
CA MET A 566 27.74 -1.64 -1.83
C MET A 566 28.92 -1.61 -2.82
N CYS A 567 28.69 -1.16 -4.06
CA CYS A 567 29.74 -1.03 -5.06
C CYS A 567 30.82 -0.01 -4.62
N LEU A 568 30.42 1.11 -4.00
CA LEU A 568 31.34 2.08 -3.43
C LEU A 568 32.21 1.48 -2.30
N GLY A 569 31.62 0.63 -1.46
CA GLY A 569 32.37 -0.08 -0.40
C GLY A 569 33.44 -1.00 -0.97
N GLU A 570 33.11 -1.76 -2.02
CA GLU A 570 34.10 -2.61 -2.71
C GLU A 570 35.19 -1.79 -3.43
N LEU A 571 34.81 -0.64 -4.03
CA LEU A 571 35.77 0.26 -4.65
C LEU A 571 36.71 0.87 -3.61
N ALA A 572 36.21 1.29 -2.46
CA ALA A 572 37.03 1.81 -1.36
C ALA A 572 38.03 0.78 -0.89
N GLN A 573 37.63 -0.48 -0.73
CA GLN A 573 38.51 -1.58 -0.38
C GLN A 573 39.59 -1.81 -1.44
N ALA A 574 39.22 -1.81 -2.73
CA ALA A 574 40.17 -2.01 -3.83
C ALA A 574 41.21 -0.88 -3.94
N LEU A 575 40.83 0.35 -3.58
CA LEU A 575 41.73 1.50 -3.56
C LEU A 575 42.54 1.63 -2.26
N GLY A 576 42.22 0.87 -1.24
CA GLY A 576 42.81 1.00 0.09
C GLY A 576 42.36 2.28 0.82
N CYS A 577 41.19 2.80 0.49
CA CYS A 577 40.61 4.00 1.08
C CYS A 577 39.62 3.66 2.19
N ASP A 578 39.50 4.57 3.17
CA ASP A 578 38.40 4.50 4.12
C ASP A 578 37.06 4.87 3.45
N TYR A 579 36.04 4.05 3.66
CA TYR A 579 34.72 4.20 3.03
C TYR A 579 34.07 5.55 3.33
N LEU A 580 34.03 5.96 4.61
CA LEU A 580 33.39 7.23 5.00
C LEU A 580 34.16 8.44 4.45
N SER A 581 35.49 8.34 4.39
CA SER A 581 36.33 9.38 3.78
C SER A 581 36.05 9.54 2.29
N MET A 582 35.83 8.42 1.56
CA MET A 582 35.42 8.48 0.15
C MET A 582 34.02 9.10 0.00
N VAL A 583 33.06 8.73 0.84
CA VAL A 583 31.72 9.35 0.82
C VAL A 583 31.82 10.85 1.04
N LYS A 584 32.53 11.30 2.09
CA LYS A 584 32.72 12.73 2.41
C LYS A 584 33.38 13.53 1.28
N LYS A 585 34.34 12.92 0.60
CA LYS A 585 35.07 13.57 -0.50
C LYS A 585 34.18 13.81 -1.71
N ASN A 586 33.35 12.82 -2.05
CA ASN A 586 32.58 12.81 -3.29
C ASN A 586 31.10 13.21 -3.12
N CYS A 587 30.58 13.36 -1.90
CA CYS A 587 29.21 13.80 -1.70
C CYS A 587 29.01 15.26 -2.15
N VAL A 588 27.78 15.56 -2.61
CA VAL A 588 27.38 16.93 -2.95
C VAL A 588 27.38 17.82 -1.72
N GLU A 589 27.46 19.11 -1.97
CA GLU A 589 27.38 20.17 -0.96
C GLU A 589 26.52 21.31 -1.46
N GLU A 590 26.13 22.21 -0.59
CA GLU A 590 25.31 23.37 -0.93
C GLU A 590 25.90 24.14 -2.10
N GLY A 591 25.05 24.50 -3.05
CA GLY A 591 25.41 25.22 -4.27
C GLY A 591 25.90 24.34 -5.43
N TYR A 592 26.17 23.03 -5.22
CA TYR A 592 26.58 22.15 -6.32
C TYR A 592 25.46 22.00 -7.34
N MET A 593 25.79 22.18 -8.63
CA MET A 593 24.81 22.08 -9.73
C MET A 593 24.59 20.63 -10.15
N LEU A 594 23.37 20.15 -9.99
CA LEU A 594 22.98 18.76 -10.27
C LEU A 594 22.80 18.51 -11.77
N GLN A 595 23.90 18.38 -12.52
CA GLN A 595 23.93 18.24 -13.98
C GLN A 595 23.18 16.97 -14.46
N ILE A 596 23.25 15.88 -13.71
CA ILE A 596 22.61 14.61 -14.09
C ILE A 596 21.08 14.72 -14.19
N LEU A 597 20.47 15.73 -13.57
CA LEU A 597 19.03 15.99 -13.67
C LEU A 597 18.58 16.40 -15.07
N LYS A 598 19.50 16.67 -16.01
CA LYS A 598 19.13 16.85 -17.43
C LYS A 598 18.41 15.64 -18.01
N GLY A 599 18.73 14.43 -17.54
CA GLY A 599 18.13 13.17 -17.98
C GLY A 599 17.29 12.46 -16.93
N LEU A 600 17.24 12.99 -15.69
CA LEU A 600 16.55 12.34 -14.57
C LEU A 600 15.45 13.25 -13.99
N GLY A 601 14.25 12.72 -13.91
CA GLY A 601 13.36 13.36 -13.27
C GLY A 601 12.13 13.78 -12.78
N GLU A 602 11.05 13.17 -12.79
CA GLU A 602 9.78 13.56 -12.15
C GLU A 602 9.42 15.06 -12.35
N GLY A 603 9.45 15.55 -13.59
CA GLY A 603 9.15 16.93 -13.93
C GLY A 603 10.31 17.92 -13.76
N ARG A 604 11.53 17.43 -13.52
CA ARG A 604 12.76 18.24 -13.47
C ARG A 604 13.72 17.94 -14.63
N GLU A 605 13.29 17.11 -15.57
CA GLU A 605 14.06 16.77 -16.76
C GLU A 605 14.43 18.04 -17.53
N GLY A 606 15.69 18.13 -17.91
CA GLY A 606 16.26 19.32 -18.57
C GLY A 606 16.60 20.50 -17.64
N ASN A 607 16.19 20.46 -16.37
CA ASN A 607 16.47 21.54 -15.42
C ASN A 607 17.65 21.18 -14.51
N VAL A 608 18.74 21.90 -14.66
CA VAL A 608 19.84 21.83 -13.72
C VAL A 608 19.55 22.78 -12.55
N VAL A 609 19.55 22.24 -11.34
CA VAL A 609 19.27 23.01 -10.12
C VAL A 609 20.43 22.89 -9.14
N PRO A 610 20.70 23.92 -8.33
CA PRO A 610 21.68 23.83 -7.25
C PRO A 610 21.14 23.02 -6.08
N VAL A 611 22.03 22.39 -5.32
CA VAL A 611 21.71 21.84 -4.01
C VAL A 611 21.42 23.00 -3.06
N GLY A 612 20.18 23.11 -2.57
CA GLY A 612 19.74 24.24 -1.73
C GLY A 612 20.24 24.17 -0.29
N SER A 613 20.45 22.96 0.25
CA SER A 613 21.06 22.71 1.57
C SER A 613 21.53 21.26 1.65
N CYS A 614 22.58 21.00 2.40
CA CYS A 614 23.12 19.65 2.57
C CYS A 614 23.82 19.52 3.93
N GLY A 615 23.28 18.67 4.81
CA GLY A 615 23.87 18.30 6.12
C GLY A 615 24.55 16.92 6.09
N LEU A 616 24.90 16.37 4.91
CA LEU A 616 25.43 15.00 4.81
C LEU A 616 26.82 14.87 5.48
N LYS A 617 27.69 15.87 5.33
CA LYS A 617 29.02 15.84 5.95
C LYS A 617 28.94 15.89 7.48
N GLU A 618 27.97 16.63 8.02
CA GLU A 618 27.73 16.73 9.46
C GLU A 618 27.10 15.42 10.01
N ALA A 619 26.28 14.74 9.20
CA ALA A 619 25.67 13.48 9.59
C ALA A 619 26.67 12.29 9.61
N ILE A 620 27.73 12.35 8.78
CA ILE A 620 28.81 11.36 8.72
C ILE A 620 29.88 11.64 9.79
#